data_b5efedf7068ce19319975ef6d74ae095
#
_entry.id   b5efedf7068ce19319975ef6d74ae095
#
_cell.length_a   1.000
_cell.length_b   1.000
_cell.length_c   1.000
_cell.angle_alpha   90.00
_cell.angle_beta   90.00
_cell.angle_gamma   90.00
#
_symmetry.space_group_name_H-M   'P 1'
#
loop_
_entity.id
_entity.type
_entity.pdbx_description
1 polymer ?
#
loop_
_entity_poly.entity_id
_entity_poly.type
_entity_poly.pdbx_seq_one_letter_code
_entity_poly.pdbx_strand_id
1 'polypeptide(L)'
;MAKVTYVLAQGENSAGESQVNFRVYVSRELRVRVPSGIWVDRKRWGKKNDINIPNIPGEERDALLAKRAKLKELVDVIETSVEAADDKSTVTREWLEKLIRRT
;
A
#
# COMPACT_ATOMS: atom_id res chain seq x y z
N MET A 1 5.65 17.77 1.45
CA MET A 1 6.22 16.42 1.51
C MET A 1 5.12 15.37 1.39
N ALA A 2 5.23 14.48 0.42
CA ALA A 2 4.24 13.43 0.22
C ALA A 2 4.35 12.37 1.33
N LYS A 3 3.21 11.86 1.77
CA LYS A 3 3.15 10.82 2.78
C LYS A 3 2.19 9.72 2.32
N VAL A 4 2.58 8.48 2.50
CA VAL A 4 1.76 7.32 2.14
C VAL A 4 1.47 6.51 3.40
N THR A 5 0.19 6.18 3.61
CA THR A 5 -0.25 5.31 4.69
C THR A 5 -1.02 4.13 4.11
N TYR A 6 -1.15 3.06 4.90
CA TYR A 6 -1.90 1.87 4.50
C TYR A 6 -3.30 1.90 5.10
N VAL A 7 -4.27 1.43 4.33
CA VAL A 7 -5.65 1.21 4.79
C VAL A 7 -6.11 -0.13 4.23
N LEU A 8 -6.59 -1.02 5.09
CA LEU A 8 -7.13 -2.29 4.65
C LEU A 8 -8.55 -2.09 4.12
N ALA A 9 -8.84 -2.62 2.94
CA ALA A 9 -10.18 -2.55 2.36
C ALA A 9 -11.17 -3.36 3.22
N GLN A 10 -12.45 -2.98 3.20
CA GLN A 10 -13.47 -3.64 4.02
C GLN A 10 -13.89 -4.99 3.47
N GLY A 11 -13.86 -5.17 2.14
CA GLY A 11 -14.24 -6.42 1.51
C GLY A 11 -13.19 -7.50 1.63
N GLU A 12 -13.63 -8.76 1.60
CA GLU A 12 -12.75 -9.93 1.64
C GLU A 12 -12.93 -10.76 0.38
N ASN A 13 -11.86 -11.41 -0.08
CA ASN A 13 -11.97 -12.42 -1.14
C ASN A 13 -12.36 -13.78 -0.52
N SER A 14 -12.45 -14.83 -1.34
CA SER A 14 -12.82 -16.16 -0.88
C SER A 14 -11.83 -16.80 0.09
N ALA A 15 -10.59 -16.29 0.14
CA ALA A 15 -9.58 -16.79 1.05
C ALA A 15 -9.54 -16.01 2.39
N GLY A 16 -10.46 -15.06 2.60
CA GLY A 16 -10.47 -14.24 3.83
C GLY A 16 -9.45 -13.13 3.83
N GLU A 17 -8.94 -12.78 2.66
CA GLU A 17 -7.97 -11.70 2.51
C GLU A 17 -8.64 -10.42 2.05
N SER A 18 -8.11 -9.29 2.49
CA SER A 18 -8.51 -7.97 2.03
C SER A 18 -7.36 -7.26 1.36
N GLN A 19 -7.69 -6.41 0.39
CA GLN A 19 -6.67 -5.66 -0.33
C GLN A 19 -6.16 -4.49 0.49
N VAL A 20 -4.86 -4.29 0.47
CA VAL A 20 -4.23 -3.13 1.09
C VAL A 20 -4.34 -1.96 0.12
N ASN A 21 -4.90 -0.85 0.59
CA ASN A 21 -4.97 0.38 -0.18
C ASN A 21 -3.94 1.38 0.35
N PHE A 22 -3.37 2.16 -0.55
CA PHE A 22 -2.54 3.29 -0.16
C PHE A 22 -3.40 4.54 -0.06
N ARG A 23 -3.18 5.31 0.99
CA ARG A 23 -3.71 6.67 1.11
C ARG A 23 -2.54 7.60 0.92
N VAL A 24 -2.54 8.32 -0.20
CA VAL A 24 -1.43 9.19 -0.57
C VAL A 24 -1.80 10.64 -0.26
N TYR A 25 -1.05 11.27 0.62
CA TYR A 25 -1.22 12.68 0.96
C TYR A 25 -0.26 13.49 0.07
N VAL A 26 -0.79 14.00 -1.03
CA VAL A 26 -0.01 14.78 -2.01
C VAL A 26 0.24 16.19 -1.46
N SER A 27 -0.79 16.78 -0.85
CA SER A 27 -0.74 18.07 -0.19
C SER A 27 -1.78 18.10 0.93
N ARG A 28 -1.89 19.22 1.65
CA ARG A 28 -2.90 19.37 2.71
C ARG A 28 -4.32 19.14 2.20
N GLU A 29 -4.58 19.52 0.96
CA GLU A 29 -5.93 19.48 0.38
C GLU A 29 -6.14 18.29 -0.55
N LEU A 30 -5.06 17.68 -1.04
CA LEU A 30 -5.14 16.60 -2.02
C LEU A 30 -4.73 15.27 -1.41
N ARG A 31 -5.72 14.39 -1.29
CA ARG A 31 -5.54 13.01 -0.81
C ARG A 31 -6.07 12.06 -1.87
N VAL A 32 -5.30 11.04 -2.20
CA VAL A 32 -5.71 10.06 -3.20
C VAL A 32 -5.60 8.66 -2.61
N ARG A 33 -6.65 7.86 -2.78
CA ARG A 33 -6.64 6.46 -2.37
C ARG A 33 -6.45 5.60 -3.61
N VAL A 34 -5.50 4.67 -3.55
CA VAL A 34 -5.21 3.76 -4.67
C VAL A 34 -4.97 2.34 -4.15
N PRO A 35 -5.52 1.31 -4.84
CA PRO A 35 -5.28 -0.07 -4.42
C PRO A 35 -3.85 -0.49 -4.76
N SER A 36 -3.22 -1.26 -3.87
CA SER A 36 -1.86 -1.74 -4.05
C SER A 36 -1.76 -2.99 -4.94
N GLY A 37 -2.85 -3.73 -5.06
CA GLY A 37 -2.83 -5.04 -5.70
C GLY A 37 -2.33 -6.16 -4.78
N ILE A 38 -2.05 -5.85 -3.53
CA ILE A 38 -1.55 -6.81 -2.54
C ILE A 38 -2.66 -7.14 -1.55
N TRP A 39 -2.92 -8.44 -1.36
CA TRP A 39 -3.97 -8.95 -0.49
C TRP A 39 -3.36 -9.59 0.75
N VAL A 40 -3.94 -9.31 1.91
CA VAL A 40 -3.44 -9.78 3.20
C VAL A 40 -4.59 -10.36 4.01
N ASP A 41 -4.34 -11.47 4.72
CA ASP A 41 -5.29 -12.02 5.66
C ASP A 41 -5.60 -10.98 6.74
N ARG A 42 -6.88 -10.69 6.95
CA ARG A 42 -7.32 -9.70 7.94
C ARG A 42 -6.82 -10.01 9.35
N LYS A 43 -6.64 -11.27 9.67
CA LYS A 43 -6.10 -11.69 10.96
C LYS A 43 -4.65 -11.28 11.16
N ARG A 44 -3.94 -11.00 10.07
CA ARG A 44 -2.54 -10.57 10.08
C ARG A 44 -2.39 -9.05 9.95
N TRP A 45 -3.49 -8.32 9.98
CA TRP A 45 -3.46 -6.86 9.94
C TRP A 45 -3.47 -6.30 11.36
N GLY A 46 -2.41 -5.57 11.71
CA GLY A 46 -2.24 -5.03 13.06
C GLY A 46 -2.97 -3.72 13.30
N LYS A 47 -3.07 -3.35 14.57
CA LYS A 47 -3.72 -2.11 15.00
C LYS A 47 -3.01 -0.85 14.50
N LYS A 48 -1.75 -0.97 14.12
CA LYS A 48 -0.94 0.15 13.60
C LYS A 48 -1.03 0.26 12.08
N ASN A 49 -2.03 -0.36 11.46
CA ASN A 49 -2.21 -0.37 10.01
C ASN A 49 -0.97 -0.90 9.29
N ASP A 50 -0.49 -2.06 9.72
CA ASP A 50 0.63 -2.75 9.10
C ASP A 50 0.45 -4.26 9.28
N ILE A 51 1.23 -5.05 8.54
CA ILE A 51 1.19 -6.50 8.61
C ILE A 51 1.85 -6.98 9.91
N ASN A 52 1.15 -7.83 10.66
CA ASN A 52 1.72 -8.52 11.79
C ASN A 52 2.48 -9.75 11.31
N ILE A 53 3.78 -9.78 11.59
CA ILE A 53 4.63 -10.90 11.21
C ILE A 53 4.69 -11.89 12.38
N PRO A 54 4.29 -13.17 12.18
CA PRO A 54 4.37 -14.16 13.26
C PRO A 54 5.83 -14.46 13.63
N ASN A 55 6.05 -14.79 14.90
CA ASN A 55 7.41 -15.10 15.38
C ASN A 55 7.87 -16.50 14.98
N ILE A 56 6.94 -17.37 14.57
CA ILE A 56 7.27 -18.75 14.21
C ILE A 56 7.76 -18.79 12.75
N PRO A 57 8.98 -19.30 12.47
CA PRO A 57 9.47 -19.43 11.10
C PRO A 57 8.59 -20.38 10.29
N GLY A 58 8.44 -20.11 9.00
CA GLY A 58 7.67 -20.95 8.08
C GLY A 58 7.24 -20.20 6.84
N GLU A 59 6.50 -20.89 5.99
CA GLU A 59 6.03 -20.33 4.71
C GLU A 59 5.12 -19.11 4.91
N GLU A 60 4.26 -19.14 5.92
CA GLU A 60 3.37 -18.00 6.20
C GLU A 60 4.16 -16.74 6.54
N ARG A 61 5.17 -16.88 7.40
CA ARG A 61 6.03 -15.75 7.76
C ARG A 61 6.76 -15.21 6.55
N ASP A 62 7.33 -16.11 5.73
CA ASP A 62 8.08 -15.73 4.53
C ASP A 62 7.18 -15.01 3.53
N ALA A 63 5.96 -15.48 3.32
CA ALA A 63 4.99 -14.83 2.43
C ALA A 63 4.61 -13.44 2.94
N LEU A 64 4.38 -13.30 4.24
CA LEU A 64 4.03 -12.01 4.84
C LEU A 64 5.18 -11.01 4.78
N LEU A 65 6.41 -11.48 4.99
CA LEU A 65 7.60 -10.65 4.86
C LEU A 65 7.77 -10.16 3.42
N ALA A 66 7.53 -11.02 2.44
CA ALA A 66 7.58 -10.63 1.03
C ALA A 66 6.54 -9.57 0.69
N LYS A 67 5.29 -9.72 1.18
CA LYS A 67 4.22 -8.74 0.98
C LYS A 67 4.58 -7.40 1.63
N ARG A 68 5.12 -7.44 2.84
CA ARG A 68 5.54 -6.24 3.57
C ARG A 68 6.66 -5.49 2.83
N ALA A 69 7.64 -6.23 2.33
CA ALA A 69 8.73 -5.66 1.56
C ALA A 69 8.23 -5.01 0.26
N LYS A 70 7.29 -5.66 -0.43
CA LYS A 70 6.69 -5.11 -1.65
C LYS A 70 5.90 -3.84 -1.37
N LEU A 71 5.13 -3.81 -0.28
CA LEU A 71 4.41 -2.61 0.12
C LEU A 71 5.36 -1.44 0.38
N LYS A 72 6.47 -1.68 1.06
CA LYS A 72 7.48 -0.64 1.34
C LYS A 72 8.14 -0.15 0.05
N GLU A 73 8.44 -1.05 -0.86
CA GLU A 73 8.99 -0.70 -2.17
C GLU A 73 8.03 0.22 -2.93
N LEU A 74 6.74 -0.12 -2.95
CA LEU A 74 5.73 0.69 -3.61
C LEU A 74 5.56 2.06 -2.95
N VAL A 75 5.63 2.12 -1.62
CA VAL A 75 5.59 3.39 -0.89
C VAL A 75 6.75 4.30 -1.31
N ASP A 76 7.96 3.76 -1.36
CA ASP A 76 9.14 4.53 -1.77
C ASP A 76 9.00 5.05 -3.20
N VAL A 77 8.53 4.21 -4.12
CA VAL A 77 8.29 4.60 -5.51
C VAL A 77 7.26 5.72 -5.58
N ILE A 78 6.14 5.58 -4.87
CA ILE A 78 5.07 6.58 -4.85
C ILE A 78 5.58 7.92 -4.30
N GLU A 79 6.23 7.88 -3.13
CA GLU A 79 6.73 9.09 -2.49
C GLU A 79 7.75 9.81 -3.37
N THR A 80 8.70 9.09 -3.94
CA THR A 80 9.71 9.65 -4.81
C THR A 80 9.09 10.26 -6.08
N SER A 81 8.14 9.55 -6.69
CA SER A 81 7.51 10.01 -7.93
C SER A 81 6.61 11.23 -7.70
N VAL A 82 5.90 11.26 -6.58
CA VAL A 82 5.06 12.42 -6.22
C VAL A 82 5.92 13.65 -5.93
N GLU A 83 7.02 13.47 -5.20
CA GLU A 83 7.95 14.57 -4.93
C GLU A 83 8.57 15.13 -6.20
N ALA A 84 8.84 14.27 -7.19
CA ALA A 84 9.42 14.66 -8.47
C ALA A 84 8.41 15.30 -9.42
N ALA A 85 7.11 15.16 -9.16
CA ALA A 85 6.08 15.73 -10.04
C ALA A 85 6.08 17.26 -9.94
N ASP A 86 6.23 17.93 -11.07
CA ASP A 86 6.24 19.40 -11.13
C ASP A 86 4.89 19.99 -10.77
N ASP A 87 3.82 19.36 -11.24
CA ASP A 87 2.45 19.79 -10.95
C ASP A 87 1.75 18.70 -10.12
N LYS A 88 1.51 18.97 -8.85
CA LYS A 88 0.87 18.02 -7.95
C LYS A 88 -0.57 17.71 -8.34
N SER A 89 -1.22 18.57 -9.10
CA SER A 89 -2.59 18.32 -9.57
C SER A 89 -2.68 17.19 -10.59
N THR A 90 -1.55 16.80 -11.20
CA THR A 90 -1.51 15.65 -12.11
C THR A 90 -1.51 14.30 -11.39
N VAL A 91 -1.24 14.32 -10.08
CA VAL A 91 -1.23 13.10 -9.27
C VAL A 91 -2.66 12.69 -8.96
N THR A 92 -3.21 11.80 -9.80
CA THR A 92 -4.55 11.27 -9.67
C THR A 92 -4.48 9.78 -9.31
N ARG A 93 -5.61 9.18 -8.97
CA ARG A 93 -5.70 7.74 -8.74
C ARG A 93 -5.19 6.96 -9.96
N GLU A 94 -5.59 7.37 -11.16
CA GLU A 94 -5.17 6.73 -12.40
C GLU A 94 -3.66 6.83 -12.60
N TRP A 95 -3.08 7.99 -12.34
CA TRP A 95 -1.65 8.21 -12.43
C TRP A 95 -0.89 7.27 -11.48
N LEU A 96 -1.38 7.14 -10.24
CA LEU A 96 -0.80 6.24 -9.24
C LEU A 96 -0.97 4.77 -9.62
N GLU A 97 -2.12 4.38 -10.15
CA GLU A 97 -2.37 3.01 -10.61
C GLU A 97 -1.39 2.61 -11.72
N LYS A 98 -1.14 3.49 -12.66
CA LYS A 98 -0.16 3.24 -13.72
C LYS A 98 1.25 3.10 -13.17
N LEU A 99 1.60 3.93 -12.19
CA LEU A 99 2.90 3.87 -11.52
C LEU A 99 3.11 2.53 -10.83
N ILE A 100 2.12 2.07 -10.11
CA ILE A 100 2.17 0.80 -9.38
C ILE A 100 2.30 -0.38 -10.36
N ARG A 101 1.59 -0.35 -11.47
CA ARG A 101 1.66 -1.41 -12.49
C ARG A 101 3.03 -1.53 -13.14
N ARG A 102 3.78 -0.43 -13.23
CA ARG A 102 5.12 -0.40 -13.81
C ARG A 102 6.20 -0.88 -12.86
N THR A 103 5.87 -1.03 -11.60
CA THR A 103 6.80 -1.47 -10.55
C THR A 103 6.63 -2.98 -10.24
#